data_e43dc8b232f5416ab0213177d90045b2
#
_entry.id   e43dc8b232f5416ab0213177d90045b2
#
_cell.length_a   1.000
_cell.length_b   1.000
_cell.length_c   1.000
_cell.angle_alpha   90.00
_cell.angle_beta   90.00
_cell.angle_gamma   90.00
#
_symmetry.space_group_name_H-M   'P 1'
#
loop_
_entity.id
_entity.type
_entity.pdbx_description
1 polymer ?
#
loop_
_entity_poly.entity_id
_entity_poly.type
_entity_poly.pdbx_seq_one_letter_code
_entity_poly.pdbx_strand_id
1 'polypeptide(L)'
;MTVPHHAYTSSVSARVLQALASAAGLFLVGSGLAGCASTTPTRETSQAYAIYDVKAPDVAPARLVEAVKVGLQKNMSAVQINNGIPPSPLPQRAPRFQLASPLKGTGLAALAAASGQSLQVPTCEGAIMTANGRDTSMSKYGEGTTFFACVMPYEGGYSVNIYSTFTKASGAFSAATLGATLARTVTGDSSQFIPRTINDIVNGIKATGATVALTEAYP
;
A
#
# COMPACT_ATOMS: atom_id res chain seq x y z
N MET A 1 63.77 3.50 -6.83
CA MET A 1 64.16 2.95 -5.52
C MET A 1 63.28 1.74 -5.27
N THR A 2 63.65 0.68 -5.65
CA THR A 2 64.19 -0.64 -5.26
C THR A 2 63.56 -1.22 -3.99
N VAL A 3 62.78 -2.24 -4.19
CA VAL A 3 62.45 -3.55 -3.55
C VAL A 3 63.28 -3.88 -2.27
N PRO A 4 62.86 -4.77 -1.31
CA PRO A 4 62.59 -6.18 -1.64
C PRO A 4 61.50 -6.94 -0.88
N HIS A 5 61.18 -8.11 -1.48
CA HIS A 5 60.54 -9.33 -0.98
C HIS A 5 61.10 -9.88 0.35
N HIS A 6 60.23 -10.51 1.12
CA HIS A 6 60.62 -11.71 1.88
C HIS A 6 59.45 -12.71 1.93
N ALA A 7 59.73 -13.83 1.26
CA ALA A 7 59.00 -15.10 1.42
C ALA A 7 59.57 -15.84 2.63
N TYR A 8 58.74 -16.54 3.37
CA TYR A 8 59.18 -17.60 4.29
C TYR A 8 58.26 -18.81 4.15
N THR A 9 58.80 -19.83 3.59
CA THR A 9 58.34 -21.23 3.56
C THR A 9 58.97 -22.00 4.73
N SER A 10 58.18 -22.89 5.36
CA SER A 10 58.62 -24.10 6.05
C SER A 10 57.36 -24.88 6.46
N SER A 11 56.94 -25.94 5.93
CA SER A 11 57.37 -27.36 5.73
C SER A 11 57.62 -28.13 7.02
N VAL A 12 57.07 -29.37 6.97
CA VAL A 12 57.47 -30.63 7.70
C VAL A 12 56.77 -30.82 9.06
N SER A 13 56.16 -31.92 9.43
CA SER A 13 56.15 -33.36 9.07
C SER A 13 54.98 -34.01 9.86
N ALA A 14 54.23 -34.86 9.32
CA ALA A 14 54.17 -36.30 9.21
C ALA A 14 54.41 -37.14 10.48
N ARG A 15 53.47 -38.05 10.67
CA ARG A 15 53.49 -39.32 11.39
C ARG A 15 53.23 -39.30 12.92
N VAL A 16 52.20 -40.02 13.30
CA VAL A 16 52.27 -41.33 13.98
C VAL A 16 50.89 -41.98 14.06
N LEU A 17 50.78 -43.13 13.57
CA LEU A 17 49.96 -44.29 13.60
C LEU A 17 49.40 -44.72 14.97
N GLN A 18 48.14 -45.27 14.85
CA GLN A 18 47.62 -46.50 15.55
C GLN A 18 47.43 -46.43 17.09
N ALA A 19 46.25 -46.73 17.57
CA ALA A 19 45.70 -48.10 17.72
C ALA A 19 44.38 -48.09 18.52
N LEU A 20 43.40 -48.93 18.06
CA LEU A 20 42.51 -49.82 18.82
C LEU A 20 41.67 -49.29 20.00
N ALA A 21 40.38 -49.31 19.96
CA ALA A 21 39.52 -50.43 20.40
C ALA A 21 38.06 -50.00 20.57
N SER A 22 37.20 -50.66 19.88
CA SER A 22 35.87 -51.10 20.23
C SER A 22 35.20 -50.56 21.53
N ALA A 23 34.12 -49.77 21.36
CA ALA A 23 33.00 -49.85 22.29
C ALA A 23 31.72 -49.49 21.49
N ALA A 24 30.88 -50.47 21.31
CA ALA A 24 29.52 -50.36 20.77
C ALA A 24 28.70 -49.46 21.68
N GLY A 25 28.38 -48.28 21.23
CA GLY A 25 27.41 -47.40 21.86
C GLY A 25 26.40 -46.98 20.81
N LEU A 26 25.24 -47.66 20.84
CA LEU A 26 24.10 -47.39 20.03
C LEU A 26 23.50 -46.03 20.49
N PHE A 27 23.99 -44.91 20.02
CA PHE A 27 23.33 -43.63 20.18
C PHE A 27 22.39 -43.44 18.98
N LEU A 28 21.14 -43.70 19.17
CA LEU A 28 20.01 -43.19 18.40
C LEU A 28 20.07 -41.68 18.47
N VAL A 29 20.81 -41.04 17.53
CA VAL A 29 20.68 -39.64 17.25
C VAL A 29 19.36 -39.46 16.51
N GLY A 30 18.30 -39.19 17.27
CA GLY A 30 17.08 -38.66 16.75
C GLY A 30 17.42 -37.34 16.09
N SER A 31 17.59 -37.38 14.77
CA SER A 31 17.67 -36.19 13.94
C SER A 31 16.34 -35.46 14.03
N GLY A 32 16.20 -34.61 15.04
CA GLY A 32 15.16 -33.62 15.09
C GLY A 32 15.36 -32.71 13.87
N LEU A 33 14.60 -32.96 12.81
CA LEU A 33 14.33 -31.98 11.77
C LEU A 33 13.65 -30.80 12.46
N ALA A 34 14.46 -29.90 13.06
CA ALA A 34 14.02 -28.56 13.34
C ALA A 34 13.73 -27.91 11.98
N GLY A 35 12.54 -28.16 11.47
CA GLY A 35 11.99 -27.43 10.36
C GLY A 35 12.02 -25.97 10.78
N CYS A 36 12.96 -25.19 10.26
CA CYS A 36 12.84 -23.74 10.25
C CYS A 36 11.58 -23.43 9.45
N ALA A 37 10.44 -23.35 10.13
CA ALA A 37 9.26 -22.72 9.59
C ALA A 37 9.66 -21.26 9.33
N SER A 38 10.16 -20.99 8.14
CA SER A 38 10.33 -19.63 7.66
C SER A 38 8.92 -19.06 7.50
N THR A 39 8.43 -18.44 8.56
CA THR A 39 7.19 -17.66 8.53
C THR A 39 7.44 -16.43 7.69
N THR A 40 7.29 -16.59 6.37
CA THR A 40 7.29 -15.45 5.46
C THR A 40 6.11 -14.55 5.86
N PRO A 41 6.34 -13.28 6.20
CA PRO A 41 5.25 -12.39 6.55
C PRO A 41 4.28 -12.28 5.38
N THR A 42 3.03 -12.65 5.60
CA THR A 42 1.96 -12.47 4.63
C THR A 42 1.51 -11.02 4.65
N ARG A 43 1.31 -10.45 3.47
CA ARG A 43 0.71 -9.12 3.32
C ARG A 43 -0.78 -9.28 3.05
N GLU A 44 -1.57 -8.71 3.92
CA GLU A 44 -3.01 -8.56 3.71
C GLU A 44 -3.29 -7.15 3.18
N THR A 45 -4.06 -7.06 2.11
CA THR A 45 -4.49 -5.78 1.55
C THR A 45 -6.00 -5.73 1.55
N SER A 46 -6.55 -4.77 2.27
CA SER A 46 -7.97 -4.45 2.27
C SER A 46 -8.22 -3.26 1.36
N GLN A 47 -9.41 -3.21 0.78
CA GLN A 47 -9.85 -2.15 -0.11
C GLN A 47 -11.13 -1.52 0.45
N ALA A 48 -11.29 -0.23 0.27
CA ALA A 48 -12.51 0.48 0.57
C ALA A 48 -12.75 1.58 -0.47
N TYR A 49 -14.01 1.92 -0.72
CA TYR A 49 -14.35 3.06 -1.55
C TYR A 49 -15.64 3.74 -1.09
N ALA A 50 -15.77 5.00 -1.44
CA ALA A 50 -16.98 5.77 -1.28
C ALA A 50 -17.19 6.68 -2.50
N ILE A 51 -18.41 6.74 -3.00
CA ILE A 51 -18.83 7.56 -4.13
C ILE A 51 -19.89 8.54 -3.64
N TYR A 52 -19.63 9.80 -3.89
CA TYR A 52 -20.53 10.89 -3.49
C TYR A 52 -21.06 11.63 -4.69
N ASP A 53 -22.37 11.91 -4.66
CA ASP A 53 -23.01 12.89 -5.52
C ASP A 53 -22.93 14.26 -4.86
N VAL A 54 -22.38 15.25 -5.57
CA VAL A 54 -22.15 16.59 -5.06
C VAL A 54 -22.90 17.59 -5.91
N LYS A 55 -23.89 18.25 -5.32
CA LYS A 55 -24.64 19.35 -5.93
C LYS A 55 -24.03 20.68 -5.49
N ALA A 56 -23.51 21.42 -6.44
CA ALA A 56 -22.73 22.63 -6.18
C ALA A 56 -23.00 23.70 -7.25
N PRO A 57 -24.27 24.14 -7.45
CA PRO A 57 -24.63 25.05 -8.53
C PRO A 57 -23.89 26.39 -8.46
N ASP A 58 -23.64 26.89 -7.26
CA ASP A 58 -23.01 28.20 -7.03
C ASP A 58 -21.55 28.11 -6.60
N VAL A 59 -20.94 26.92 -6.69
CA VAL A 59 -19.55 26.69 -6.25
C VAL A 59 -18.64 26.50 -7.44
N ALA A 60 -17.62 27.35 -7.56
CA ALA A 60 -16.63 27.20 -8.60
C ALA A 60 -15.92 25.84 -8.50
N PRO A 61 -15.69 25.10 -9.60
CA PRO A 61 -15.04 23.78 -9.62
C PRO A 61 -13.72 23.75 -8.86
N ALA A 62 -12.93 24.81 -8.98
CA ALA A 62 -11.65 24.95 -8.28
C ALA A 62 -11.77 24.88 -6.75
N ARG A 63 -12.87 25.36 -6.17
CA ARG A 63 -13.12 25.28 -4.72
C ARG A 63 -13.43 23.85 -4.27
N LEU A 64 -14.13 23.06 -5.08
CA LEU A 64 -14.38 21.65 -4.81
C LEU A 64 -13.07 20.85 -4.90
N VAL A 65 -12.29 21.12 -5.93
CA VAL A 65 -10.97 20.50 -6.10
C VAL A 65 -10.06 20.82 -4.91
N GLU A 66 -10.00 22.07 -4.47
CA GLU A 66 -9.21 22.47 -3.31
C GLU A 66 -9.71 21.83 -2.00
N ALA A 67 -11.02 21.70 -1.82
CA ALA A 67 -11.58 21.04 -0.64
C ALA A 67 -11.16 19.56 -0.55
N VAL A 68 -11.21 18.83 -1.67
CA VAL A 68 -10.75 17.43 -1.73
C VAL A 68 -9.25 17.34 -1.46
N LYS A 69 -8.46 18.21 -2.08
CA LYS A 69 -7.00 18.27 -1.88
C LYS A 69 -6.65 18.53 -0.42
N VAL A 70 -7.25 19.53 0.22
CA VAL A 70 -7.01 19.87 1.63
C VAL A 70 -7.40 18.71 2.54
N GLY A 71 -8.55 18.06 2.29
CA GLY A 71 -8.98 16.90 3.06
C GLY A 71 -7.99 15.73 3.00
N LEU A 72 -7.39 15.48 1.83
CA LEU A 72 -6.33 14.49 1.68
C LEU A 72 -5.04 14.93 2.38
N GLN A 73 -4.57 16.15 2.14
CA GLN A 73 -3.31 16.67 2.68
C GLN A 73 -3.30 16.71 4.22
N LYS A 74 -4.46 16.88 4.84
CA LYS A 74 -4.60 16.87 6.30
C LYS A 74 -4.23 15.53 6.93
N ASN A 75 -4.40 14.44 6.18
CA ASN A 75 -4.25 13.10 6.70
C ASN A 75 -3.12 12.29 6.03
N MET A 76 -2.57 12.74 4.90
CA MET A 76 -1.59 11.99 4.12
C MET A 76 -0.20 12.60 4.24
N SER A 77 0.81 11.74 4.29
CA SER A 77 2.23 12.15 4.30
C SER A 77 2.66 12.75 2.96
N ALA A 78 2.05 12.29 1.87
CA ALA A 78 2.30 12.79 0.52
C ALA A 78 1.01 12.75 -0.31
N VAL A 79 0.74 13.84 -1.04
CA VAL A 79 -0.40 13.94 -1.97
C VAL A 79 0.07 14.48 -3.29
N GLN A 80 -0.23 13.77 -4.36
CA GLN A 80 0.03 14.16 -5.74
C GLN A 80 -1.29 14.47 -6.44
N ILE A 81 -1.41 15.67 -7.00
CA ILE A 81 -2.61 16.16 -7.67
C ILE A 81 -2.33 16.30 -9.17
N ASN A 82 -3.25 15.79 -9.98
CA ASN A 82 -3.25 15.97 -11.41
C ASN A 82 -4.56 16.64 -11.83
N ASN A 83 -4.48 17.76 -12.51
CA ASN A 83 -5.64 18.43 -13.07
C ASN A 83 -5.93 17.85 -14.48
N GLY A 84 -7.21 17.60 -14.72
CA GLY A 84 -7.71 17.10 -15.99
C GLY A 84 -8.56 18.13 -16.71
N ILE A 85 -8.95 17.78 -17.92
CA ILE A 85 -9.85 18.57 -18.75
C ILE A 85 -11.23 17.90 -18.71
N PRO A 86 -12.31 18.63 -18.38
CA PRO A 86 -13.65 18.06 -18.39
C PRO A 86 -14.04 17.63 -19.81
N PRO A 87 -14.85 16.55 -19.93
CA PRO A 87 -15.37 16.14 -21.22
C PRO A 87 -16.38 17.17 -21.75
N SER A 88 -16.46 17.25 -23.07
CA SER A 88 -17.46 18.08 -23.75
C SER A 88 -18.12 17.24 -24.85
N PRO A 89 -19.45 16.97 -24.76
CA PRO A 89 -20.38 17.38 -23.71
C PRO A 89 -20.16 16.66 -22.38
N LEU A 90 -20.75 17.20 -21.32
CA LEU A 90 -20.73 16.53 -20.01
C LEU A 90 -21.59 15.25 -20.04
N PRO A 91 -21.20 14.19 -19.30
CA PRO A 91 -22.02 13.00 -19.16
C PRO A 91 -23.35 13.31 -18.47
N GLN A 92 -24.44 12.69 -18.93
CA GLN A 92 -25.77 12.85 -18.30
C GLN A 92 -25.84 12.19 -16.92
N ARG A 93 -25.11 11.09 -16.73
CA ARG A 93 -25.08 10.33 -15.48
C ARG A 93 -23.78 10.56 -14.74
N ALA A 94 -23.85 10.54 -13.42
CA ALA A 94 -22.68 10.60 -12.55
C ALA A 94 -21.67 9.48 -12.91
N PRO A 95 -20.47 9.82 -13.36
CA PRO A 95 -19.46 8.82 -13.69
C PRO A 95 -18.87 8.23 -12.41
N ARG A 96 -18.26 7.04 -12.55
CA ARG A 96 -17.58 6.38 -11.44
C ARG A 96 -16.17 5.95 -11.86
N PHE A 97 -15.30 5.74 -10.88
CA PHE A 97 -13.98 5.17 -11.12
C PHE A 97 -14.09 3.73 -11.66
N GLN A 98 -13.08 3.31 -12.40
CA GLN A 98 -12.91 1.94 -12.86
C GLN A 98 -11.59 1.41 -12.32
N LEU A 99 -11.55 0.10 -12.05
CA LEU A 99 -10.30 -0.57 -11.71
C LEU A 99 -9.68 -1.12 -13.00
N ALA A 100 -8.50 -0.66 -13.32
CA ALA A 100 -7.76 -1.08 -14.48
C ALA A 100 -6.42 -1.73 -14.09
N SER A 101 -6.03 -2.78 -14.81
CA SER A 101 -4.69 -3.34 -14.64
C SER A 101 -3.70 -2.56 -15.52
N PRO A 102 -2.71 -1.87 -14.94
CA PRO A 102 -1.70 -1.15 -15.71
C PRO A 102 -0.79 -2.09 -16.52
N LEU A 103 -0.81 -3.39 -16.20
CA LEU A 103 -0.01 -4.40 -16.89
C LEU A 103 -0.78 -5.07 -18.03
N LYS A 104 -2.08 -4.75 -18.23
CA LYS A 104 -2.90 -5.35 -19.29
C LYS A 104 -2.26 -5.12 -20.65
N GLY A 105 -2.08 -6.23 -21.41
CA GLY A 105 -1.45 -6.19 -22.72
C GLY A 105 0.08 -6.17 -22.72
N THR A 106 0.72 -6.28 -21.56
CA THR A 106 2.19 -6.43 -21.44
C THR A 106 2.56 -7.87 -21.07
N GLY A 107 3.79 -8.30 -21.39
CA GLY A 107 4.31 -9.61 -20.93
C GLY A 107 4.36 -9.76 -19.40
N LEU A 108 4.39 -8.64 -18.67
CA LEU A 108 4.37 -8.64 -17.21
C LEU A 108 2.99 -9.02 -16.63
N ALA A 109 1.91 -8.89 -17.40
CA ALA A 109 0.57 -9.31 -16.94
C ALA A 109 0.51 -10.81 -16.64
N ALA A 110 1.14 -11.64 -17.47
CA ALA A 110 1.20 -13.08 -17.27
C ALA A 110 2.02 -13.45 -16.02
N LEU A 111 3.13 -12.75 -15.78
CA LEU A 111 3.97 -12.96 -14.61
C LEU A 111 3.26 -12.55 -13.31
N ALA A 112 2.57 -11.42 -13.31
CA ALA A 112 1.76 -10.97 -12.18
C ALA A 112 0.62 -11.94 -11.87
N ALA A 113 -0.08 -12.44 -12.91
CA ALA A 113 -1.13 -13.45 -12.76
C ALA A 113 -0.57 -14.77 -12.19
N ALA A 114 0.60 -15.22 -12.66
CA ALA A 114 1.26 -16.43 -12.16
C ALA A 114 1.68 -16.31 -10.69
N SER A 115 1.99 -15.09 -10.20
CA SER A 115 2.29 -14.83 -8.80
C SER A 115 1.05 -14.62 -7.92
N GLY A 116 -0.17 -14.76 -8.48
CA GLY A 116 -1.42 -14.51 -7.77
C GLY A 116 -1.68 -13.03 -7.43
N GLN A 117 -0.90 -12.12 -7.99
CA GLN A 117 -1.04 -10.69 -7.76
C GLN A 117 -1.85 -10.04 -8.89
N SER A 118 -3.05 -9.58 -8.58
CA SER A 118 -3.80 -8.71 -9.49
C SER A 118 -3.56 -7.24 -9.08
N LEU A 119 -2.64 -6.58 -9.80
CA LEU A 119 -2.46 -5.14 -9.61
C LEU A 119 -3.60 -4.42 -10.34
N GLN A 120 -4.49 -3.84 -9.56
CA GLN A 120 -5.57 -2.99 -10.06
C GLN A 120 -5.40 -1.59 -9.49
N VAL A 121 -5.47 -0.59 -10.36
CA VAL A 121 -5.40 0.82 -9.99
C VAL A 121 -6.70 1.51 -10.41
N PRO A 122 -7.25 2.40 -9.58
CA PRO A 122 -8.41 3.18 -9.95
C PRO A 122 -8.05 4.19 -11.04
N THR A 123 -8.96 4.35 -12.00
CA THR A 123 -8.89 5.32 -13.09
C THR A 123 -10.20 6.08 -13.17
N CYS A 124 -10.16 7.36 -13.50
CA CYS A 124 -11.32 8.23 -13.63
C CYS A 124 -11.24 8.97 -14.94
N GLU A 125 -11.95 8.47 -15.93
CA GLU A 125 -12.03 9.13 -17.24
C GLU A 125 -12.86 10.42 -17.13
N GLY A 126 -12.38 11.51 -17.72
CA GLY A 126 -13.06 12.80 -17.70
C GLY A 126 -13.01 13.54 -16.36
N ALA A 127 -12.19 13.13 -15.43
CA ALA A 127 -12.03 13.84 -14.17
C ALA A 127 -11.34 15.19 -14.38
N ILE A 128 -11.86 16.23 -13.72
CA ILE A 128 -11.20 17.54 -13.65
C ILE A 128 -10.05 17.56 -12.64
N MET A 129 -10.02 16.57 -11.75
CA MET A 129 -8.94 16.36 -10.81
C MET A 129 -8.84 14.88 -10.44
N THR A 130 -7.61 14.38 -10.42
CA THR A 130 -7.28 13.13 -9.76
C THR A 130 -6.21 13.38 -8.69
N ALA A 131 -6.31 12.70 -7.58
CA ALA A 131 -5.36 12.79 -6.49
C ALA A 131 -4.90 11.42 -6.06
N ASN A 132 -3.60 11.27 -5.80
CA ASN A 132 -3.02 10.09 -5.17
C ASN A 132 -2.42 10.51 -3.83
N GLY A 133 -2.93 9.96 -2.75
CA GLY A 133 -2.43 10.18 -1.41
C GLY A 133 -1.77 8.91 -0.87
N ARG A 134 -0.70 9.08 -0.10
CA ARG A 134 -0.05 7.98 0.62
C ARG A 134 0.24 8.41 2.05
N ASP A 135 -0.14 7.55 2.98
CA ASP A 135 0.36 7.62 4.35
C ASP A 135 1.36 6.50 4.60
N THR A 136 2.56 6.91 5.03
CA THR A 136 3.68 6.02 5.33
C THR A 136 4.11 6.10 6.79
N SER A 137 3.34 6.76 7.64
CA SER A 137 3.67 6.96 9.06
C SER A 137 3.91 5.63 9.81
N MET A 138 3.17 4.59 9.42
CA MET A 138 3.26 3.24 9.99
C MET A 138 4.05 2.25 9.13
N SER A 139 4.76 2.71 8.10
CA SER A 139 5.49 1.85 7.15
C SER A 139 6.56 0.98 7.81
N LYS A 140 7.23 1.48 8.85
CA LYS A 140 8.20 0.72 9.66
C LYS A 140 7.58 -0.49 10.39
N TYR A 141 6.26 -0.49 10.54
CA TYR A 141 5.50 -1.61 11.11
C TYR A 141 4.83 -2.47 10.04
N GLY A 142 5.17 -2.25 8.77
CA GLY A 142 4.61 -2.99 7.64
C GLY A 142 3.20 -2.56 7.25
N GLU A 143 2.73 -1.41 7.72
CA GLU A 143 1.43 -0.86 7.39
C GLU A 143 1.56 0.32 6.43
N GLY A 144 0.58 0.49 5.56
CA GLY A 144 0.52 1.60 4.64
C GLY A 144 -0.89 1.79 4.10
N THR A 145 -1.28 3.05 3.96
CA THR A 145 -2.57 3.41 3.38
C THR A 145 -2.34 4.23 2.12
N THR A 146 -3.08 3.90 1.07
CA THR A 146 -3.11 4.73 -0.14
C THR A 146 -4.53 5.20 -0.38
N PHE A 147 -4.64 6.42 -0.89
CA PHE A 147 -5.89 7.00 -1.33
C PHE A 147 -5.77 7.42 -2.78
N PHE A 148 -6.84 7.17 -3.51
CA PHE A 148 -7.08 7.75 -4.80
C PHE A 148 -8.41 8.48 -4.74
N ALA A 149 -8.45 9.72 -5.19
CA ALA A 149 -9.67 10.48 -5.28
C ALA A 149 -9.78 11.13 -6.65
N CYS A 150 -11.00 11.24 -7.16
CA CYS A 150 -11.25 12.01 -8.36
C CYS A 150 -12.55 12.81 -8.26
N VAL A 151 -12.56 13.93 -8.95
CA VAL A 151 -13.72 14.81 -9.13
C VAL A 151 -14.08 14.80 -10.59
N MET A 152 -15.25 14.26 -10.92
CA MET A 152 -15.76 14.09 -12.26
C MET A 152 -17.03 14.91 -12.45
N PRO A 153 -17.06 15.90 -13.38
CA PRO A 153 -18.27 16.67 -13.64
C PRO A 153 -19.26 15.86 -14.48
N TYR A 154 -20.54 16.13 -14.27
CA TYR A 154 -21.65 15.65 -15.09
C TYR A 154 -22.78 16.69 -15.10
N GLU A 155 -23.81 16.52 -15.94
CA GLU A 155 -24.89 17.53 -16.07
C GLU A 155 -25.59 17.84 -14.75
N GLY A 156 -25.67 16.87 -13.81
CA GLY A 156 -26.32 17.04 -12.52
C GLY A 156 -25.42 17.54 -11.38
N GLY A 157 -24.13 17.80 -11.63
CA GLY A 157 -23.18 18.22 -10.59
C GLY A 157 -21.80 17.55 -10.73
N TYR A 158 -21.29 17.01 -9.63
CA TYR A 158 -20.00 16.33 -9.59
C TYR A 158 -20.13 14.97 -8.91
N SER A 159 -19.45 13.96 -9.47
CA SER A 159 -19.22 12.70 -8.80
C SER A 159 -17.84 12.75 -8.16
N VAL A 160 -17.78 12.67 -6.83
CA VAL A 160 -16.53 12.59 -6.07
C VAL A 160 -16.34 11.14 -5.63
N ASN A 161 -15.33 10.50 -6.20
CA ASN A 161 -15.04 9.11 -5.93
C ASN A 161 -13.74 9.02 -5.12
N ILE A 162 -13.78 8.24 -4.05
CA ILE A 162 -12.65 8.00 -3.17
C ILE A 162 -12.44 6.51 -3.09
N TYR A 163 -11.24 6.07 -3.41
CA TYR A 163 -10.81 4.67 -3.29
C TYR A 163 -9.58 4.60 -2.40
N SER A 164 -9.53 3.64 -1.52
CA SER A 164 -8.41 3.46 -0.61
C SER A 164 -7.99 2.00 -0.52
N THR A 165 -6.69 1.79 -0.29
CA THR A 165 -6.15 0.49 0.08
C THR A 165 -5.41 0.61 1.40
N PHE A 166 -5.60 -0.38 2.24
CA PHE A 166 -4.86 -0.54 3.47
C PHE A 166 -4.08 -1.85 3.41
N THR A 167 -2.76 -1.77 3.57
CA THR A 167 -1.87 -2.93 3.58
C THR A 167 -1.31 -3.11 4.97
N LYS A 168 -1.36 -4.35 5.46
CA LYS A 168 -0.86 -4.76 6.76
C LYS A 168 0.02 -5.99 6.60
N ALA A 169 1.19 -5.99 7.22
CA ALA A 169 2.00 -7.19 7.35
C ALA A 169 1.46 -8.03 8.50
N SER A 170 1.05 -9.27 8.20
CA SER A 170 0.69 -10.27 9.20
C SER A 170 1.70 -11.42 9.13
N GLY A 171 2.10 -11.97 10.27
CA GLY A 171 3.02 -13.09 10.34
C GLY A 171 3.73 -13.18 11.69
N ALA A 172 4.18 -14.39 12.04
CA ALA A 172 4.71 -14.69 13.34
C ALA A 172 6.02 -13.94 13.67
N PHE A 173 6.02 -13.33 14.83
CA PHE A 173 7.19 -12.96 15.64
C PHE A 173 8.37 -12.27 14.94
N SER A 174 8.11 -11.27 14.13
CA SER A 174 9.16 -10.31 13.79
C SER A 174 9.17 -9.13 14.79
N ALA A 175 10.31 -8.51 15.01
CA ALA A 175 10.37 -7.29 15.82
C ALA A 175 9.43 -6.19 15.28
N ALA A 176 9.21 -6.17 13.94
CA ALA A 176 8.26 -5.28 13.30
C ALA A 176 6.80 -5.59 13.68
N THR A 177 6.40 -6.88 13.75
CA THR A 177 5.04 -7.24 14.14
C THR A 177 4.77 -7.00 15.63
N LEU A 178 5.76 -7.22 16.49
CA LEU A 178 5.65 -6.85 17.91
C LEU A 178 5.55 -5.34 18.09
N GLY A 179 6.37 -4.57 17.36
CA GLY A 179 6.31 -3.11 17.35
C GLY A 179 4.97 -2.58 16.85
N ALA A 180 4.41 -3.17 15.77
CA ALA A 180 3.10 -2.81 15.25
C ALA A 180 1.97 -3.08 16.27
N THR A 181 2.03 -4.21 16.97
CA THR A 181 1.03 -4.55 18.01
C THR A 181 1.07 -3.54 19.15
N LEU A 182 2.26 -3.19 19.64
CA LEU A 182 2.42 -2.18 20.70
C LEU A 182 2.01 -0.78 20.21
N ALA A 183 2.35 -0.40 18.97
CA ALA A 183 1.98 0.89 18.41
C ALA A 183 0.46 1.04 18.25
N ARG A 184 -0.26 -0.02 17.88
CA ARG A 184 -1.74 -0.01 17.79
C ARG A 184 -2.42 0.24 19.12
N THR A 185 -1.85 -0.25 20.22
CA THR A 185 -2.40 0.02 21.56
C THR A 185 -2.26 1.48 21.97
N VAL A 186 -1.30 2.21 21.41
CA VAL A 186 -1.00 3.60 21.75
C VAL A 186 -1.56 4.57 20.72
N THR A 187 -1.44 4.26 19.40
CA THR A 187 -1.77 5.19 18.31
C THR A 187 -3.06 4.87 17.56
N GLY A 188 -3.67 3.72 17.85
CA GLY A 188 -4.85 3.20 17.13
C GLY A 188 -4.45 2.45 15.86
N ASP A 189 -5.43 1.80 15.26
CA ASP A 189 -5.30 1.06 14.00
C ASP A 189 -5.29 2.06 12.84
N SER A 190 -4.34 1.93 11.92
CA SER A 190 -4.27 2.79 10.74
C SER A 190 -5.48 2.64 9.81
N SER A 191 -6.29 1.58 9.94
CA SER A 191 -7.58 1.46 9.25
C SER A 191 -8.58 2.56 9.64
N GLN A 192 -8.48 3.11 10.85
CA GLN A 192 -9.29 4.27 11.28
C GLN A 192 -8.95 5.55 10.50
N PHE A 193 -7.84 5.55 9.82
CA PHE A 193 -7.42 6.65 8.97
C PHE A 193 -8.35 6.84 7.76
N ILE A 194 -8.88 5.73 7.22
CA ILE A 194 -9.75 5.74 6.04
C ILE A 194 -11.03 6.53 6.31
N PRO A 195 -11.84 6.18 7.33
CA PRO A 195 -13.06 6.95 7.64
C PRO A 195 -12.79 8.41 7.97
N ARG A 196 -11.71 8.70 8.69
CA ARG A 196 -11.34 10.08 9.05
C ARG A 196 -11.02 10.91 7.82
N THR A 197 -10.20 10.36 6.91
CA THR A 197 -9.81 11.06 5.68
C THR A 197 -11.03 11.32 4.79
N ILE A 198 -11.92 10.34 4.63
CA ILE A 198 -13.16 10.50 3.88
C ILE A 198 -14.03 11.60 4.51
N ASN A 199 -14.20 11.58 5.84
CA ASN A 199 -14.96 12.59 6.56
C ASN A 199 -14.38 13.99 6.41
N ASP A 200 -13.06 14.15 6.47
CA ASP A 200 -12.40 15.44 6.26
C ASP A 200 -12.63 15.98 4.84
N ILE A 201 -12.58 15.12 3.83
CA ILE A 201 -12.91 15.49 2.44
C ILE A 201 -14.36 15.94 2.33
N VAL A 202 -15.30 15.12 2.82
CA VAL A 202 -16.75 15.41 2.76
C VAL A 202 -17.09 16.71 3.49
N ASN A 203 -16.55 16.91 4.68
CA ASN A 203 -16.76 18.14 5.46
C ASN A 203 -16.14 19.36 4.76
N GLY A 204 -14.98 19.21 4.15
CA GLY A 204 -14.37 20.25 3.31
C GLY A 204 -15.26 20.65 2.14
N ILE A 205 -15.83 19.68 1.44
CA ILE A 205 -16.77 19.93 0.33
C ILE A 205 -18.03 20.63 0.84
N LYS A 206 -18.63 20.13 1.92
CA LYS A 206 -19.83 20.77 2.53
C LYS A 206 -19.56 22.21 2.97
N ALA A 207 -18.36 22.50 3.47
CA ALA A 207 -17.96 23.84 3.87
C ALA A 207 -17.88 24.83 2.70
N THR A 208 -17.86 24.36 1.45
CA THR A 208 -17.94 25.22 0.27
C THR A 208 -19.37 25.70 -0.04
N GLY A 209 -20.37 25.17 0.65
CA GLY A 209 -21.81 25.36 0.36
C GLY A 209 -22.43 24.28 -0.51
N ALA A 210 -21.67 23.26 -0.90
CA ALA A 210 -22.18 22.14 -1.69
C ALA A 210 -22.98 21.15 -0.83
N THR A 211 -23.98 20.52 -1.44
CA THR A 211 -24.70 19.38 -0.85
C THR A 211 -24.00 18.09 -1.27
N VAL A 212 -23.75 17.21 -0.32
CA VAL A 212 -23.03 15.94 -0.53
C VAL A 212 -23.91 14.78 -0.08
N ALA A 213 -24.18 13.86 -0.99
CA ALA A 213 -24.92 12.63 -0.72
C ALA A 213 -24.04 11.41 -1.03
N LEU A 214 -23.95 10.46 -0.10
CA LEU A 214 -23.30 9.17 -0.35
C LEU A 214 -24.21 8.34 -1.27
N THR A 215 -23.68 7.89 -2.40
CA THR A 215 -24.41 7.07 -3.37
C THR A 215 -24.00 5.60 -3.32
N GLU A 216 -22.74 5.32 -3.03
CA GLU A 216 -22.21 3.96 -2.93
C GLU A 216 -21.01 3.92 -2.00
N ALA A 217 -20.86 2.84 -1.24
CA ALA A 217 -19.67 2.59 -0.42
C ALA A 217 -19.39 1.09 -0.31
N TYR A 218 -18.09 0.76 -0.02
CA TYR A 218 -17.64 -0.58 0.29
C TYR A 218 -16.47 -0.48 1.29
N PRO A 219 -16.30 -1.31 2.28
CA PRO A 219 -17.32 -2.10 2.98
C PRO A 219 -18.31 -1.23 3.64
#